data_99197de893b20dc2a0ca99ea9967482a
#
_entry.id   99197de893b20dc2a0ca99ea9967482a
#
_cell.length_a   1.000
_cell.length_b   1.000
_cell.length_c   1.000
_cell.angle_alpha   90.00
_cell.angle_beta   90.00
_cell.angle_gamma   90.00
#
_symmetry.space_group_name_H-M   'P 1'
#
loop_
_entity.id
_entity.type
_entity.pdbx_description
1 polymer ?
#
loop_
_entity_poly.entity_id
_entity_poly.type
_entity_poly.pdbx_seq_one_letter_code
_entity_poly.pdbx_strand_id
1 'polypeptide(L)'
;KSRTPRDRYAAALHLYNEFQKFQLDSALRYSDRLETYARQLGDPQRINAARLIRCKNLIFLGMYKAAADQLEAVPAHGAEFDSVDYYNCYLKLYHTMAQTAMAGPLQREYKRLKGLYRDSVLLVVDRNRLTCTLMRHDKRYEEGGDPQESIRELNAFFSRNDNSTPNKAVIANSLADAYGRLGDDEQRLRYLTLTAIYDLEVPSLAYSALPRLADLLFRRGDLVRANRYITRSLDDAIDCNSVNRILIASRTMTEINQSFMQEIARHRLYLLLAVVTGTILLLTGILVFTLRQKRTIKQLQTQHANDNERLRELNERLSVINRQQETINDELSKANTVKDKYIRHYMQLSTLYINKLERFRVQLFKTFNTHGLDRLLRELRSPSSTEREYKAFFNEFDTVFLSIYPDFIEQVNALLHETERLKSPKLNTEFRLLAVIRLGITDNAQIAQF
;
A
#
# COMPACT_ATOMS: atom_id res chain seq x y z
N LYS A 1 -38.17 -20.42 -19.90
CA LYS A 1 -38.94 -21.30 -18.99
C LYS A 1 -39.16 -20.55 -17.69
N SER A 2 -40.44 -20.42 -17.27
CA SER A 2 -40.85 -19.77 -16.02
C SER A 2 -40.25 -20.59 -14.85
N ARG A 3 -39.24 -20.05 -14.17
CA ARG A 3 -38.67 -20.68 -12.97
C ARG A 3 -39.59 -20.41 -11.79
N THR A 4 -39.85 -21.42 -10.96
CA THR A 4 -40.61 -21.24 -9.73
C THR A 4 -39.96 -20.27 -8.77
N PRO A 5 -40.66 -19.62 -7.83
CA PRO A 5 -40.04 -18.79 -6.81
C PRO A 5 -38.96 -19.54 -6.02
N ARG A 6 -39.13 -20.85 -5.80
CA ARG A 6 -38.15 -21.75 -5.14
C ARG A 6 -36.85 -21.87 -5.97
N ASP A 7 -36.97 -22.06 -7.29
CA ASP A 7 -35.79 -22.13 -8.17
C ASP A 7 -35.06 -20.78 -8.26
N ARG A 8 -35.81 -19.67 -8.26
CA ARG A 8 -35.26 -18.32 -8.25
C ARG A 8 -34.49 -18.04 -6.96
N TYR A 9 -35.04 -18.45 -5.81
CA TYR A 9 -34.35 -18.34 -4.51
C TYR A 9 -33.06 -19.15 -4.50
N ALA A 10 -33.10 -20.43 -4.94
CA ALA A 10 -31.90 -21.27 -4.98
C ALA A 10 -30.82 -20.69 -5.92
N ALA A 11 -31.22 -20.21 -7.11
CA ALA A 11 -30.29 -19.56 -8.04
C ALA A 11 -29.69 -18.27 -7.48
N ALA A 12 -30.51 -17.44 -6.81
CA ALA A 12 -30.04 -16.21 -6.18
C ALA A 12 -29.06 -16.51 -5.03
N LEU A 13 -29.32 -17.58 -4.24
CA LEU A 13 -28.42 -18.02 -3.17
C LEU A 13 -27.07 -18.51 -3.71
N HIS A 14 -27.11 -19.28 -4.80
CA HIS A 14 -25.88 -19.72 -5.46
C HIS A 14 -25.06 -18.53 -5.96
N LEU A 15 -25.70 -17.60 -6.67
CA LEU A 15 -25.02 -16.40 -7.18
C LEU A 15 -24.50 -15.50 -6.04
N TYR A 16 -25.28 -15.35 -4.97
CA TYR A 16 -24.79 -14.68 -3.77
C TYR A 16 -23.52 -15.30 -3.22
N ASN A 17 -23.52 -16.65 -3.05
CA ASN A 17 -22.38 -17.38 -2.52
C ASN A 17 -21.11 -17.25 -3.39
N GLU A 18 -21.26 -17.08 -4.69
CA GLU A 18 -20.14 -16.78 -5.57
C GLU A 18 -19.67 -15.33 -5.43
N PHE A 19 -20.58 -14.36 -5.60
CA PHE A 19 -20.21 -12.94 -5.59
C PHE A 19 -19.71 -12.41 -4.24
N GLN A 20 -20.17 -12.94 -3.11
CA GLN A 20 -19.74 -12.49 -1.78
C GLN A 20 -18.22 -12.62 -1.55
N LYS A 21 -17.52 -13.41 -2.37
CA LYS A 21 -16.09 -13.66 -2.25
C LYS A 21 -15.24 -12.55 -2.88
N PHE A 22 -15.76 -11.88 -3.92
CA PHE A 22 -14.95 -10.94 -4.70
C PHE A 22 -15.70 -9.68 -5.21
N GLN A 23 -17.04 -9.63 -5.12
CA GLN A 23 -17.82 -8.49 -5.62
C GLN A 23 -19.04 -8.20 -4.74
N LEU A 24 -18.81 -7.45 -3.66
CA LEU A 24 -19.82 -7.22 -2.61
C LEU A 24 -21.07 -6.48 -3.11
N ASP A 25 -20.97 -5.58 -4.10
CA ASP A 25 -22.14 -4.89 -4.69
C ASP A 25 -23.08 -5.87 -5.39
N SER A 26 -22.54 -6.83 -6.13
CA SER A 26 -23.31 -7.87 -6.75
C SER A 26 -23.92 -8.81 -5.72
N ALA A 27 -23.16 -9.17 -4.69
CA ALA A 27 -23.66 -9.96 -3.58
C ALA A 27 -24.84 -9.25 -2.88
N LEU A 28 -24.76 -7.94 -2.65
CA LEU A 28 -25.86 -7.17 -2.06
C LEU A 28 -27.11 -7.23 -2.92
N ARG A 29 -26.99 -7.03 -4.24
CA ARG A 29 -28.12 -7.16 -5.18
C ARG A 29 -28.78 -8.53 -5.14
N TYR A 30 -27.99 -9.61 -5.00
CA TYR A 30 -28.56 -10.95 -4.88
C TYR A 30 -29.17 -11.22 -3.51
N SER A 31 -28.66 -10.63 -2.43
CA SER A 31 -29.28 -10.70 -1.11
C SER A 31 -30.66 -10.01 -1.06
N ASP A 32 -30.83 -8.89 -1.76
CA ASP A 32 -32.15 -8.23 -1.92
C ASP A 32 -33.15 -9.12 -2.68
N ARG A 33 -32.67 -9.79 -3.72
CA ARG A 33 -33.51 -10.78 -4.45
C ARG A 33 -33.88 -11.98 -3.60
N LEU A 34 -32.96 -12.45 -2.73
CA LEU A 34 -33.25 -13.54 -1.79
C LEU A 34 -34.41 -13.19 -0.88
N GLU A 35 -34.42 -12.01 -0.29
CA GLU A 35 -35.54 -11.58 0.58
C GLU A 35 -36.84 -11.47 -0.23
N THR A 36 -36.79 -10.91 -1.43
CA THR A 36 -37.94 -10.82 -2.32
C THR A 36 -38.55 -12.18 -2.65
N TYR A 37 -37.69 -13.17 -3.00
CA TYR A 37 -38.17 -14.50 -3.36
C TYR A 37 -38.62 -15.29 -2.12
N ALA A 38 -37.99 -15.08 -0.96
CA ALA A 38 -38.41 -15.68 0.30
C ALA A 38 -39.82 -15.19 0.70
N ARG A 39 -40.11 -13.89 0.51
CA ARG A 39 -41.44 -13.31 0.72
C ARG A 39 -42.47 -13.90 -0.23
N GLN A 40 -42.13 -14.10 -1.52
CA GLN A 40 -43.03 -14.75 -2.50
C GLN A 40 -43.31 -16.22 -2.15
N LEU A 41 -42.42 -16.88 -1.44
CA LEU A 41 -42.59 -18.25 -0.94
C LEU A 41 -43.44 -18.30 0.34
N GLY A 42 -43.65 -17.17 1.02
CA GLY A 42 -44.30 -17.14 2.32
C GLY A 42 -43.55 -17.91 3.41
N ASP A 43 -42.23 -18.02 3.29
CA ASP A 43 -41.37 -18.83 4.17
C ASP A 43 -40.60 -17.91 5.14
N PRO A 44 -41.06 -17.79 6.39
CA PRO A 44 -40.45 -16.88 7.38
C PRO A 44 -39.00 -17.22 7.70
N GLN A 45 -38.66 -18.52 7.70
CA GLN A 45 -37.27 -18.95 7.95
C GLN A 45 -36.34 -18.44 6.86
N ARG A 46 -36.75 -18.56 5.58
CA ARG A 46 -35.96 -18.04 4.46
C ARG A 46 -35.91 -16.52 4.42
N ILE A 47 -36.97 -15.83 4.85
CA ILE A 47 -36.98 -14.38 4.97
C ILE A 47 -35.91 -13.95 6.00
N ASN A 48 -35.89 -14.57 7.17
CA ASN A 48 -34.93 -14.29 8.20
C ASN A 48 -33.49 -14.61 7.77
N ALA A 49 -33.28 -15.76 7.12
CA ALA A 49 -32.00 -16.13 6.56
C ALA A 49 -31.51 -15.10 5.51
N ALA A 50 -32.39 -14.64 4.62
CA ALA A 50 -32.06 -13.62 3.62
C ALA A 50 -31.68 -12.28 4.27
N ARG A 51 -32.36 -11.87 5.33
CA ARG A 51 -32.04 -10.66 6.11
C ARG A 51 -30.68 -10.77 6.78
N LEU A 52 -30.35 -11.91 7.38
CA LEU A 52 -29.05 -12.15 7.99
C LEU A 52 -27.93 -12.15 6.94
N ILE A 53 -28.16 -12.73 5.77
CA ILE A 53 -27.27 -12.69 4.61
C ILE A 53 -27.03 -11.24 4.18
N ARG A 54 -28.09 -10.47 4.03
CA ARG A 54 -28.02 -9.05 3.66
C ARG A 54 -27.25 -8.22 4.70
N CYS A 55 -27.51 -8.45 5.98
CA CYS A 55 -26.81 -7.84 7.08
C CYS A 55 -25.28 -8.09 7.00
N LYS A 56 -24.85 -9.33 6.76
CA LYS A 56 -23.44 -9.66 6.60
C LYS A 56 -22.76 -8.84 5.49
N ASN A 57 -23.44 -8.64 4.37
CA ASN A 57 -22.95 -7.80 3.27
C ASN A 57 -22.87 -6.31 3.63
N LEU A 58 -23.92 -5.78 4.22
CA LEU A 58 -23.97 -4.38 4.65
C LEU A 58 -22.83 -4.04 5.62
N ILE A 59 -22.47 -4.97 6.50
CA ILE A 59 -21.31 -4.83 7.40
C ILE A 59 -20.00 -4.69 6.60
N PHE A 60 -19.78 -5.52 5.59
CA PHE A 60 -18.57 -5.46 4.76
C PHE A 60 -18.50 -4.16 3.94
N LEU A 61 -19.65 -3.67 3.48
CA LEU A 61 -19.77 -2.40 2.77
C LEU A 61 -19.67 -1.18 3.70
N GLY A 62 -19.57 -1.36 5.02
CA GLY A 62 -19.52 -0.26 5.98
C GLY A 62 -20.85 0.40 6.27
N MET A 63 -21.96 -0.19 5.82
CA MET A 63 -23.34 0.34 5.98
C MET A 63 -23.94 -0.13 7.32
N TYR A 64 -23.30 0.25 8.43
CA TYR A 64 -23.59 -0.31 9.76
C TYR A 64 -25.00 -0.02 10.25
N LYS A 65 -25.54 1.19 10.00
CA LYS A 65 -26.92 1.53 10.39
C LYS A 65 -27.92 0.62 9.65
N ALA A 66 -27.78 0.48 8.35
CA ALA A 66 -28.64 -0.39 7.54
C ALA A 66 -28.50 -1.87 7.99
N ALA A 67 -27.31 -2.31 8.37
CA ALA A 67 -27.09 -3.65 8.92
C ALA A 67 -27.82 -3.85 10.26
N ALA A 68 -27.77 -2.86 11.17
CA ALA A 68 -28.50 -2.89 12.44
C ALA A 68 -30.02 -2.94 12.20
N ASP A 69 -30.54 -2.11 11.31
CA ASP A 69 -31.99 -2.10 10.97
C ASP A 69 -32.45 -3.46 10.43
N GLN A 70 -31.60 -4.16 9.64
CA GLN A 70 -31.91 -5.51 9.19
C GLN A 70 -31.97 -6.52 10.35
N LEU A 71 -31.07 -6.39 11.33
CA LEU A 71 -31.06 -7.27 12.50
C LEU A 71 -32.28 -7.04 13.41
N GLU A 72 -32.66 -5.79 13.62
CA GLU A 72 -33.85 -5.43 14.39
C GLU A 72 -35.14 -5.96 13.76
N ALA A 73 -35.17 -6.07 12.42
CA ALA A 73 -36.30 -6.60 11.67
C ALA A 73 -36.41 -8.14 11.73
N VAL A 74 -35.40 -8.86 12.26
CA VAL A 74 -35.46 -10.30 12.46
C VAL A 74 -36.14 -10.60 13.80
N PRO A 75 -37.25 -11.36 13.83
CA PRO A 75 -37.88 -11.75 15.08
C PRO A 75 -36.93 -12.58 15.94
N ALA A 76 -36.68 -12.15 17.17
CA ALA A 76 -35.71 -12.81 18.07
C ALA A 76 -36.27 -14.08 18.79
N HIS A 77 -37.44 -14.54 18.41
CA HIS A 77 -38.13 -15.67 19.03
C HIS A 77 -38.88 -16.52 18.01
N GLY A 78 -39.00 -17.82 18.27
CA GLY A 78 -39.76 -18.77 17.47
C GLY A 78 -38.93 -19.90 16.90
N ALA A 79 -39.59 -20.98 16.42
CA ALA A 79 -38.94 -22.16 15.81
C ALA A 79 -38.17 -21.86 14.52
N GLU A 80 -38.39 -20.70 13.91
CA GLU A 80 -37.81 -20.25 12.64
C GLU A 80 -36.59 -19.32 12.84
N PHE A 81 -36.13 -19.17 14.11
CA PHE A 81 -35.06 -18.30 14.51
C PHE A 81 -33.72 -19.04 14.56
N ASP A 82 -32.81 -18.68 13.65
CA ASP A 82 -31.42 -19.12 13.74
C ASP A 82 -30.64 -18.23 14.70
N SER A 83 -30.63 -18.61 15.98
CA SER A 83 -29.97 -17.85 17.04
C SER A 83 -28.46 -17.72 16.83
N VAL A 84 -27.80 -18.75 16.29
CA VAL A 84 -26.35 -18.73 16.07
C VAL A 84 -26.00 -17.69 15.00
N ASP A 85 -26.66 -17.72 13.85
CA ASP A 85 -26.40 -16.77 12.76
C ASP A 85 -26.80 -15.33 13.14
N TYR A 86 -27.88 -15.17 13.90
CA TYR A 86 -28.33 -13.88 14.39
C TYR A 86 -27.29 -13.23 15.33
N TYR A 87 -26.85 -13.92 16.35
CA TYR A 87 -25.85 -13.39 17.26
C TYR A 87 -24.49 -13.22 16.59
N ASN A 88 -24.12 -14.07 15.65
CA ASN A 88 -22.93 -13.89 14.83
C ASN A 88 -22.97 -12.62 13.97
N CYS A 89 -24.14 -12.22 13.48
CA CYS A 89 -24.28 -10.94 12.73
C CYS A 89 -24.04 -9.74 13.65
N TYR A 90 -24.61 -9.71 14.85
CA TYR A 90 -24.34 -8.66 15.83
C TYR A 90 -22.87 -8.65 16.27
N LEU A 91 -22.30 -9.81 16.55
CA LEU A 91 -20.88 -9.96 16.87
C LEU A 91 -20.01 -9.36 15.79
N LYS A 92 -20.29 -9.71 14.51
CA LYS A 92 -19.54 -9.19 13.35
C LYS A 92 -19.73 -7.69 13.18
N LEU A 93 -20.93 -7.17 13.37
CA LEU A 93 -21.24 -5.75 13.31
C LEU A 93 -20.38 -4.98 14.32
N TYR A 94 -20.46 -5.33 15.59
CA TYR A 94 -19.74 -4.62 16.64
C TYR A 94 -18.23 -4.86 16.59
N HIS A 95 -17.78 -6.04 16.16
CA HIS A 95 -16.37 -6.30 15.89
C HIS A 95 -15.82 -5.35 14.83
N THR A 96 -16.53 -5.20 13.71
CA THR A 96 -16.12 -4.33 12.62
C THR A 96 -16.15 -2.86 13.02
N MET A 97 -17.20 -2.43 13.72
CA MET A 97 -17.29 -1.07 14.25
C MET A 97 -16.16 -0.78 15.25
N ALA A 98 -15.80 -1.74 16.11
CA ALA A 98 -14.68 -1.58 17.05
C ALA A 98 -13.32 -1.48 16.35
N GLN A 99 -13.13 -2.18 15.22
CA GLN A 99 -11.89 -2.10 14.42
C GLN A 99 -11.77 -0.77 13.67
N THR A 100 -12.88 -0.21 13.22
CA THR A 100 -12.89 1.02 12.40
C THR A 100 -12.97 2.29 13.23
N ALA A 101 -13.51 2.22 14.45
CA ALA A 101 -13.61 3.36 15.37
C ALA A 101 -12.22 3.82 15.84
N MET A 102 -12.10 5.13 16.04
CA MET A 102 -10.93 5.70 16.74
C MET A 102 -10.93 5.27 18.22
N ALA A 103 -9.73 5.21 18.82
CA ALA A 103 -9.59 4.92 20.24
C ALA A 103 -10.38 5.93 21.08
N GLY A 104 -11.29 5.43 21.93
CA GLY A 104 -12.14 6.30 22.73
C GLY A 104 -13.33 5.56 23.38
N PRO A 105 -14.27 6.30 23.98
CA PRO A 105 -15.44 5.71 24.63
C PRO A 105 -16.28 4.84 23.71
N LEU A 106 -16.49 5.29 22.48
CA LEU A 106 -17.30 4.58 21.47
C LEU A 106 -16.67 3.25 21.08
N GLN A 107 -15.34 3.20 20.88
CA GLN A 107 -14.64 1.95 20.60
C GLN A 107 -14.76 0.96 21.77
N ARG A 108 -14.66 1.46 23.02
CA ARG A 108 -14.83 0.61 24.21
C ARG A 108 -16.23 0.03 24.27
N GLU A 109 -17.25 0.83 23.96
CA GLU A 109 -18.63 0.36 23.92
C GLU A 109 -18.84 -0.72 22.86
N TYR A 110 -18.30 -0.53 21.65
CA TYR A 110 -18.37 -1.57 20.61
C TYR A 110 -17.63 -2.86 21.01
N LYS A 111 -16.50 -2.75 21.70
CA LYS A 111 -15.81 -3.94 22.24
C LYS A 111 -16.66 -4.64 23.30
N ARG A 112 -17.32 -3.89 24.17
CA ARG A 112 -18.25 -4.44 25.18
C ARG A 112 -19.41 -5.20 24.53
N LEU A 113 -20.05 -4.58 23.53
CA LEU A 113 -21.15 -5.19 22.78
C LEU A 113 -20.68 -6.42 21.98
N LYS A 114 -19.49 -6.35 21.36
CA LYS A 114 -18.85 -7.51 20.75
C LYS A 114 -18.76 -8.68 21.74
N GLY A 115 -18.25 -8.43 22.95
CA GLY A 115 -18.12 -9.44 24.00
C GLY A 115 -19.47 -10.04 24.39
N LEU A 116 -20.50 -9.19 24.58
CA LEU A 116 -21.86 -9.63 24.91
C LEU A 116 -22.42 -10.60 23.85
N TYR A 117 -22.34 -10.25 22.56
CA TYR A 117 -22.86 -11.10 21.49
C TYR A 117 -21.99 -12.34 21.23
N ARG A 118 -20.69 -12.29 21.47
CA ARG A 118 -19.83 -13.48 21.49
C ARG A 118 -20.30 -14.48 22.56
N ASP A 119 -20.57 -13.98 23.75
CA ASP A 119 -21.06 -14.83 24.85
C ASP A 119 -22.46 -15.38 24.54
N SER A 120 -23.32 -14.60 23.86
CA SER A 120 -24.60 -15.08 23.34
C SER A 120 -24.44 -16.22 22.32
N VAL A 121 -23.46 -16.14 21.42
CA VAL A 121 -23.14 -17.26 20.48
C VAL A 121 -22.70 -18.49 21.26
N LEU A 122 -21.85 -18.34 22.28
CA LEU A 122 -21.37 -19.47 23.12
C LEU A 122 -22.47 -20.19 23.86
N LEU A 123 -23.59 -19.50 24.19
CA LEU A 123 -24.75 -20.12 24.86
C LEU A 123 -25.57 -21.01 23.92
N VAL A 124 -25.59 -20.70 22.63
CA VAL A 124 -26.50 -21.36 21.65
C VAL A 124 -25.78 -22.30 20.67
N VAL A 125 -24.46 -22.17 20.52
CA VAL A 125 -23.68 -22.97 19.59
C VAL A 125 -23.32 -24.34 20.19
N ASP A 126 -23.37 -25.39 19.38
CA ASP A 126 -22.88 -26.72 19.78
C ASP A 126 -21.37 -26.65 20.13
N ARG A 127 -21.04 -27.23 21.30
CA ARG A 127 -19.67 -27.24 21.85
C ARG A 127 -18.63 -27.88 20.94
N ASN A 128 -19.06 -28.81 20.08
CA ASN A 128 -18.19 -29.56 19.15
C ASN A 128 -17.98 -28.84 17.81
N ARG A 129 -18.65 -27.72 17.54
CA ARG A 129 -18.49 -26.98 16.33
C ARG A 129 -17.25 -26.07 16.38
N LEU A 130 -16.60 -25.92 15.23
CA LEU A 130 -15.48 -24.99 15.05
C LEU A 130 -15.83 -23.58 15.54
N THR A 131 -17.05 -23.10 15.28
CA THR A 131 -17.53 -21.79 15.74
C THR A 131 -17.39 -21.63 17.25
N CYS A 132 -17.74 -22.64 18.05
CA CYS A 132 -17.58 -22.59 19.50
C CYS A 132 -16.10 -22.43 19.91
N THR A 133 -15.22 -23.20 19.30
CA THR A 133 -13.78 -23.12 19.59
C THR A 133 -13.21 -21.74 19.21
N LEU A 134 -13.61 -21.19 18.05
CA LEU A 134 -13.21 -19.84 17.65
C LEU A 134 -13.72 -18.76 18.63
N MET A 135 -14.95 -18.87 19.10
CA MET A 135 -15.50 -17.93 20.07
C MET A 135 -14.81 -18.03 21.44
N ARG A 136 -14.48 -19.25 21.91
CA ARG A 136 -13.68 -19.45 23.14
C ARG A 136 -12.27 -18.86 22.99
N HIS A 137 -11.64 -19.08 21.83
CA HIS A 137 -10.35 -18.46 21.53
C HIS A 137 -10.44 -16.92 21.57
N ASP A 138 -11.43 -16.31 20.89
CA ASP A 138 -11.62 -14.85 20.88
C ASP A 138 -11.87 -14.32 22.32
N LYS A 139 -12.63 -15.05 23.12
CA LYS A 139 -12.85 -14.71 24.54
C LYS A 139 -11.55 -14.73 25.33
N ARG A 140 -10.78 -15.81 25.27
CA ARG A 140 -9.47 -15.92 25.93
C ARG A 140 -8.49 -14.86 25.44
N TYR A 141 -8.53 -14.57 24.13
CA TYR A 141 -7.68 -13.53 23.54
C TYR A 141 -7.96 -12.15 24.14
N GLU A 142 -9.21 -11.79 24.33
CA GLU A 142 -9.59 -10.47 24.85
C GLU A 142 -9.50 -10.38 26.37
N GLU A 143 -9.85 -11.43 27.09
CA GLU A 143 -9.94 -11.46 28.56
C GLU A 143 -8.64 -11.90 29.24
N GLY A 144 -7.57 -12.17 28.48
CA GLY A 144 -6.27 -12.52 29.06
C GLY A 144 -6.11 -13.98 29.46
N GLY A 145 -6.95 -14.89 28.93
CA GLY A 145 -6.87 -16.33 29.20
C GLY A 145 -5.62 -16.99 28.58
N ASP A 146 -5.38 -18.26 28.94
CA ASP A 146 -4.20 -19.04 28.52
C ASP A 146 -4.17 -19.27 26.99
N PRO A 147 -3.15 -18.76 26.28
CA PRO A 147 -3.00 -18.99 24.85
C PRO A 147 -2.71 -20.47 24.50
N GLN A 148 -2.07 -21.22 25.38
CA GLN A 148 -1.73 -22.64 25.15
C GLN A 148 -2.99 -23.50 25.03
N GLU A 149 -4.02 -23.19 25.79
CA GLU A 149 -5.31 -23.88 25.70
C GLU A 149 -5.95 -23.62 24.33
N SER A 150 -5.94 -22.38 23.84
CA SER A 150 -6.40 -22.05 22.50
C SER A 150 -5.62 -22.78 21.41
N ILE A 151 -4.29 -22.86 21.53
CA ILE A 151 -3.43 -23.56 20.58
C ILE A 151 -3.81 -25.05 20.54
N ARG A 152 -4.00 -25.71 21.69
CA ARG A 152 -4.41 -27.12 21.72
C ARG A 152 -5.75 -27.37 21.04
N GLU A 153 -6.75 -26.57 21.38
CA GLU A 153 -8.09 -26.72 20.80
C GLU A 153 -8.10 -26.44 19.29
N LEU A 154 -7.43 -25.37 18.85
CA LEU A 154 -7.37 -24.99 17.44
C LEU A 154 -6.59 -26.00 16.60
N ASN A 155 -5.47 -26.54 17.11
CA ASN A 155 -4.69 -27.57 16.42
C ASN A 155 -5.49 -28.87 16.25
N ALA A 156 -6.32 -29.25 17.22
CA ALA A 156 -7.20 -30.38 17.10
C ALA A 156 -8.20 -30.25 15.91
N PHE A 157 -8.66 -29.04 15.64
CA PHE A 157 -9.46 -28.76 14.45
C PHE A 157 -8.61 -28.65 13.18
N PHE A 158 -7.44 -28.00 13.26
CA PHE A 158 -6.57 -27.79 12.09
C PHE A 158 -6.11 -29.12 11.46
N SER A 159 -5.89 -30.12 12.28
CA SER A 159 -5.43 -31.46 11.86
C SER A 159 -6.54 -32.33 11.21
N ARG A 160 -7.79 -31.87 11.19
CA ARG A 160 -8.87 -32.64 10.57
C ARG A 160 -8.78 -32.57 9.04
N ASN A 161 -8.88 -33.72 8.39
CA ASN A 161 -8.82 -33.81 6.92
C ASN A 161 -10.09 -33.31 6.22
N ASP A 162 -11.21 -33.21 6.94
CA ASP A 162 -12.51 -32.76 6.44
C ASP A 162 -12.68 -31.22 6.43
N ASN A 163 -11.68 -30.47 6.88
CA ASN A 163 -11.74 -29.04 6.89
C ASN A 163 -11.62 -28.45 5.48
N SER A 164 -12.59 -27.60 5.12
CA SER A 164 -12.49 -26.77 3.90
C SER A 164 -11.35 -25.75 3.99
N THR A 165 -10.83 -25.31 2.84
CA THR A 165 -9.78 -24.27 2.79
C THR A 165 -10.15 -23.01 3.59
N PRO A 166 -11.39 -22.46 3.50
CA PRO A 166 -11.79 -21.33 4.34
C PRO A 166 -11.71 -21.61 5.85
N ASN A 167 -12.09 -22.81 6.30
CA ASN A 167 -11.98 -23.19 7.71
C ASN A 167 -10.50 -23.25 8.14
N LYS A 168 -9.62 -23.81 7.32
CA LYS A 168 -8.18 -23.84 7.57
C LYS A 168 -7.60 -22.42 7.68
N ALA A 169 -8.03 -21.51 6.82
CA ALA A 169 -7.62 -20.11 6.88
C ALA A 169 -8.00 -19.46 8.23
N VAL A 170 -9.26 -19.61 8.65
CA VAL A 170 -9.75 -19.03 9.93
C VAL A 170 -9.02 -19.63 11.13
N ILE A 171 -8.82 -20.96 11.15
CA ILE A 171 -8.09 -21.63 12.24
C ILE A 171 -6.63 -21.18 12.28
N ALA A 172 -5.94 -21.12 11.14
CA ALA A 172 -4.57 -20.66 11.05
C ALA A 172 -4.43 -19.21 11.52
N ASN A 173 -5.39 -18.34 11.15
CA ASN A 173 -5.43 -16.96 11.61
C ASN A 173 -5.55 -16.88 13.16
N SER A 174 -6.41 -17.71 13.75
CA SER A 174 -6.58 -17.76 15.21
C SER A 174 -5.37 -18.35 15.93
N LEU A 175 -4.69 -19.33 15.33
CA LEU A 175 -3.40 -19.83 15.82
C LEU A 175 -2.32 -18.74 15.81
N ALA A 176 -2.27 -17.94 14.75
CA ALA A 176 -1.36 -16.80 14.69
C ALA A 176 -1.62 -15.78 15.80
N ASP A 177 -2.87 -15.55 16.19
CA ASP A 177 -3.23 -14.71 17.32
C ASP A 177 -2.74 -15.29 18.65
N ALA A 178 -2.96 -16.59 18.86
CA ALA A 178 -2.54 -17.27 20.07
C ALA A 178 -1.01 -17.30 20.22
N TYR A 179 -0.27 -17.60 19.16
CA TYR A 179 1.20 -17.53 19.17
C TYR A 179 1.74 -16.11 19.34
N GLY A 180 1.04 -15.12 18.77
CA GLY A 180 1.40 -13.72 18.99
C GLY A 180 1.29 -13.29 20.46
N ARG A 181 0.32 -13.82 21.22
CA ARG A 181 0.21 -13.60 22.66
C ARG A 181 1.29 -14.30 23.48
N LEU A 182 1.82 -15.41 22.98
CA LEU A 182 2.97 -16.09 23.59
C LEU A 182 4.29 -15.38 23.29
N GLY A 183 4.31 -14.41 22.37
CA GLY A 183 5.54 -13.80 21.87
C GLY A 183 6.34 -14.70 20.90
N ASP A 184 5.74 -15.79 20.43
CA ASP A 184 6.36 -16.67 19.42
C ASP A 184 6.09 -16.12 18.02
N ASP A 185 6.90 -15.14 17.64
CA ASP A 185 6.78 -14.48 16.34
C ASP A 185 7.11 -15.40 15.15
N GLU A 186 7.86 -16.49 15.34
CA GLU A 186 8.13 -17.45 14.26
C GLU A 186 6.89 -18.26 13.92
N GLN A 187 6.23 -18.83 14.93
CA GLN A 187 4.97 -19.55 14.70
C GLN A 187 3.86 -18.58 14.25
N ARG A 188 3.83 -17.37 14.79
CA ARG A 188 2.92 -16.33 14.33
C ARG A 188 3.10 -16.05 12.85
N LEU A 189 4.33 -15.85 12.39
CA LEU A 189 4.65 -15.64 10.97
C LEU A 189 4.23 -16.83 10.12
N ARG A 190 4.56 -18.05 10.56
CA ARG A 190 4.18 -19.30 9.88
C ARG A 190 2.67 -19.38 9.67
N TYR A 191 1.88 -19.17 10.72
CA TYR A 191 0.43 -19.31 10.62
C TYR A 191 -0.24 -18.15 9.87
N LEU A 192 0.29 -16.92 9.94
CA LEU A 192 -0.17 -15.83 9.08
C LEU A 192 0.13 -16.10 7.61
N THR A 193 1.29 -16.67 7.30
CA THR A 193 1.64 -17.07 5.93
C THR A 193 0.71 -18.18 5.42
N LEU A 194 0.44 -19.20 6.23
CA LEU A 194 -0.54 -20.24 5.88
C LEU A 194 -1.94 -19.65 5.66
N THR A 195 -2.36 -18.72 6.52
CA THR A 195 -3.64 -18.03 6.33
C THR A 195 -3.67 -17.30 4.98
N ALA A 196 -2.62 -16.57 4.65
CA ALA A 196 -2.53 -15.84 3.37
C ALA A 196 -2.58 -16.81 2.16
N ILE A 197 -1.92 -17.97 2.25
CA ILE A 197 -1.97 -19.01 1.21
C ILE A 197 -3.40 -19.51 1.05
N TYR A 198 -4.06 -19.91 2.14
CA TYR A 198 -5.43 -20.41 2.07
C TYR A 198 -6.44 -19.35 1.62
N ASP A 199 -6.24 -18.10 2.01
CA ASP A 199 -7.06 -16.97 1.53
C ASP A 199 -6.91 -16.80 0.00
N LEU A 200 -5.71 -16.97 -0.56
CA LEU A 200 -5.43 -16.84 -1.98
C LEU A 200 -5.87 -18.08 -2.82
N GLU A 201 -5.95 -19.25 -2.21
CA GLU A 201 -6.48 -20.46 -2.86
C GLU A 201 -8.00 -20.36 -3.13
N VAL A 202 -8.70 -19.52 -2.38
CA VAL A 202 -10.12 -19.23 -2.59
C VAL A 202 -10.23 -17.92 -3.38
N PRO A 203 -11.13 -17.82 -4.37
CA PRO A 203 -11.34 -16.57 -5.10
C PRO A 203 -12.02 -15.51 -4.21
N SER A 204 -11.33 -15.07 -3.17
CA SER A 204 -11.80 -14.06 -2.22
C SER A 204 -10.84 -12.89 -2.19
N LEU A 205 -11.33 -11.69 -2.45
CA LEU A 205 -10.56 -10.45 -2.34
C LEU A 205 -10.73 -9.77 -0.97
N ALA A 206 -11.65 -10.24 -0.14
CA ALA A 206 -11.96 -9.68 1.18
C ALA A 206 -11.22 -10.40 2.33
N TYR A 207 -9.98 -10.77 2.13
CA TYR A 207 -9.15 -11.47 3.12
C TYR A 207 -8.53 -10.52 4.17
N SER A 208 -8.04 -11.10 5.28
CA SER A 208 -7.46 -10.34 6.39
C SER A 208 -5.98 -10.65 6.67
N ALA A 209 -5.45 -11.69 6.04
CA ALA A 209 -4.11 -12.18 6.36
C ALA A 209 -3.00 -11.24 5.87
N LEU A 210 -3.10 -10.71 4.62
CA LEU A 210 -2.04 -9.88 4.05
C LEU A 210 -1.75 -8.60 4.84
N PRO A 211 -2.75 -7.81 5.32
CA PRO A 211 -2.44 -6.65 6.15
C PRO A 211 -1.73 -7.00 7.45
N ARG A 212 -2.13 -8.09 8.09
CA ARG A 212 -1.53 -8.58 9.33
C ARG A 212 -0.11 -9.11 9.12
N LEU A 213 0.10 -9.81 8.00
CA LEU A 213 1.41 -10.29 7.59
C LEU A 213 2.34 -9.10 7.26
N ALA A 214 1.81 -8.08 6.58
CA ALA A 214 2.54 -6.84 6.30
C ALA A 214 2.95 -6.12 7.59
N ASP A 215 2.05 -5.98 8.57
CA ASP A 215 2.37 -5.39 9.87
C ASP A 215 3.48 -6.17 10.60
N LEU A 216 3.40 -7.51 10.62
CA LEU A 216 4.43 -8.33 11.25
C LEU A 216 5.79 -8.22 10.55
N LEU A 217 5.82 -8.23 9.22
CA LEU A 217 7.04 -8.04 8.44
C LEU A 217 7.62 -6.64 8.64
N PHE A 218 6.77 -5.63 8.70
CA PHE A 218 7.15 -4.26 9.01
C PHE A 218 7.86 -4.16 10.37
N ARG A 219 7.30 -4.74 11.41
CA ARG A 219 7.91 -4.80 12.76
C ARG A 219 9.23 -5.55 12.80
N ARG A 220 9.43 -6.51 11.89
CA ARG A 220 10.69 -7.25 11.70
C ARG A 220 11.70 -6.53 10.81
N GLY A 221 11.37 -5.34 10.30
CA GLY A 221 12.24 -4.55 9.43
C GLY A 221 12.23 -4.95 7.96
N ASP A 222 11.38 -5.90 7.55
CA ASP A 222 11.23 -6.27 6.14
C ASP A 222 10.23 -5.33 5.44
N LEU A 223 10.69 -4.11 5.20
CA LEU A 223 9.88 -3.04 4.64
C LEU A 223 9.44 -3.33 3.20
N VAL A 224 10.26 -4.05 2.43
CA VAL A 224 9.97 -4.35 1.02
C VAL A 224 8.79 -5.29 0.89
N ARG A 225 8.81 -6.43 1.62
CA ARG A 225 7.68 -7.37 1.61
C ARG A 225 6.45 -6.78 2.29
N ALA A 226 6.63 -6.04 3.37
CA ALA A 226 5.54 -5.35 4.06
C ALA A 226 4.80 -4.38 3.13
N ASN A 227 5.54 -3.53 2.41
CA ASN A 227 4.96 -2.59 1.45
C ASN A 227 4.24 -3.31 0.30
N ARG A 228 4.85 -4.36 -0.27
CA ARG A 228 4.23 -5.15 -1.34
C ARG A 228 2.91 -5.78 -0.91
N TYR A 229 2.85 -6.37 0.29
CA TYR A 229 1.66 -7.08 0.76
C TYR A 229 0.54 -6.13 1.17
N ILE A 230 0.87 -4.98 1.77
CA ILE A 230 -0.16 -4.00 2.12
C ILE A 230 -0.75 -3.32 0.88
N THR A 231 0.08 -3.00 -0.13
CA THR A 231 -0.38 -2.45 -1.41
C THR A 231 -1.34 -3.43 -2.09
N ARG A 232 -0.93 -4.69 -2.23
CA ARG A 232 -1.80 -5.74 -2.80
C ARG A 232 -3.12 -5.87 -2.05
N SER A 233 -3.07 -5.85 -0.71
CA SER A 233 -4.29 -5.95 0.10
C SER A 233 -5.22 -4.75 -0.08
N LEU A 234 -4.68 -3.56 -0.28
CA LEU A 234 -5.47 -2.36 -0.53
C LEU A 234 -6.14 -2.43 -1.91
N ASP A 235 -5.38 -2.83 -2.94
CA ASP A 235 -5.90 -2.98 -4.30
C ASP A 235 -7.06 -3.99 -4.34
N ASP A 236 -6.87 -5.17 -3.76
CA ASP A 236 -7.91 -6.20 -3.69
C ASP A 236 -9.13 -5.77 -2.86
N ALA A 237 -8.92 -4.97 -1.79
CA ALA A 237 -10.03 -4.41 -1.00
C ALA A 237 -10.84 -3.37 -1.77
N ILE A 238 -10.19 -2.57 -2.62
CA ILE A 238 -10.83 -1.62 -3.53
C ILE A 238 -11.63 -2.38 -4.60
N ASP A 239 -11.03 -3.38 -5.22
CA ASP A 239 -11.64 -4.17 -6.29
C ASP A 239 -12.91 -4.90 -5.81
N CYS A 240 -12.91 -5.42 -4.58
CA CYS A 240 -14.09 -6.07 -3.99
C CYS A 240 -15.08 -5.10 -3.33
N ASN A 241 -14.77 -3.80 -3.29
CA ASN A 241 -15.57 -2.74 -2.67
C ASN A 241 -15.80 -2.94 -1.15
N SER A 242 -14.79 -3.44 -0.43
CA SER A 242 -14.88 -3.67 1.01
C SER A 242 -14.38 -2.46 1.80
N VAL A 243 -15.27 -1.52 2.14
CA VAL A 243 -14.93 -0.27 2.85
C VAL A 243 -14.15 -0.52 4.13
N ASN A 244 -14.53 -1.53 4.91
CA ASN A 244 -13.82 -1.88 6.12
C ASN A 244 -12.37 -2.32 5.84
N ARG A 245 -12.14 -3.13 4.81
CA ARG A 245 -10.81 -3.59 4.43
C ARG A 245 -9.95 -2.46 3.87
N ILE A 246 -10.54 -1.59 3.05
CA ILE A 246 -9.88 -0.37 2.57
C ILE A 246 -9.38 0.47 3.75
N LEU A 247 -10.23 0.69 4.75
CA LEU A 247 -9.87 1.51 5.91
C LEU A 247 -8.72 0.89 6.74
N ILE A 248 -8.78 -0.43 7.01
CA ILE A 248 -7.74 -1.14 7.74
C ILE A 248 -6.42 -1.13 6.96
N ALA A 249 -6.45 -1.47 5.67
CA ALA A 249 -5.27 -1.50 4.82
C ALA A 249 -4.63 -0.10 4.67
N SER A 250 -5.44 0.95 4.49
CA SER A 250 -4.96 2.32 4.37
C SER A 250 -4.25 2.82 5.63
N ARG A 251 -4.75 2.48 6.82
CA ARG A 251 -4.09 2.83 8.09
C ARG A 251 -2.71 2.19 8.19
N THR A 252 -2.63 0.88 7.97
CA THR A 252 -1.37 0.13 8.01
C THR A 252 -0.41 0.59 6.90
N MET A 253 -0.93 0.88 5.72
CA MET A 253 -0.15 1.37 4.58
C MET A 253 0.50 2.72 4.87
N THR A 254 -0.18 3.62 5.59
CA THR A 254 0.38 4.93 5.93
C THR A 254 1.65 4.80 6.75
N GLU A 255 1.65 3.95 7.78
CA GLU A 255 2.82 3.70 8.64
C GLU A 255 3.96 3.01 7.87
N ILE A 256 3.64 1.99 7.09
CA ILE A 256 4.61 1.25 6.28
C ILE A 256 5.24 2.16 5.23
N ASN A 257 4.42 2.93 4.48
CA ASN A 257 4.90 3.85 3.46
C ASN A 257 5.80 4.94 4.04
N GLN A 258 5.42 5.53 5.17
CA GLN A 258 6.25 6.54 5.81
C GLN A 258 7.64 5.98 6.16
N SER A 259 7.70 4.80 6.77
CA SER A 259 8.95 4.15 7.13
C SER A 259 9.74 3.69 5.91
N PHE A 260 9.06 3.16 4.89
CA PHE A 260 9.67 2.77 3.62
C PHE A 260 10.30 3.96 2.90
N MET A 261 9.60 5.10 2.84
CA MET A 261 10.12 6.33 2.24
C MET A 261 11.28 6.90 3.05
N GLN A 262 11.24 6.83 4.39
CA GLN A 262 12.35 7.24 5.24
C GLN A 262 13.60 6.34 5.01
N GLU A 263 13.41 5.04 4.84
CA GLU A 263 14.50 4.10 4.55
C GLU A 263 15.15 4.40 3.19
N ILE A 264 14.33 4.61 2.16
CA ILE A 264 14.83 5.05 0.84
C ILE A 264 15.58 6.38 0.95
N ALA A 265 15.03 7.35 1.68
CA ALA A 265 15.67 8.65 1.88
C ALA A 265 17.01 8.50 2.63
N ARG A 266 17.07 7.63 3.64
CA ARG A 266 18.29 7.32 4.38
C ARG A 266 19.35 6.68 3.50
N HIS A 267 18.99 5.69 2.69
CA HIS A 267 19.92 5.09 1.73
C HIS A 267 20.44 6.10 0.71
N ARG A 268 19.58 6.97 0.20
CA ARG A 268 20.00 8.06 -0.70
C ARG A 268 20.96 9.03 0.00
N LEU A 269 20.69 9.37 1.25
CA LEU A 269 21.58 10.22 2.06
C LEU A 269 22.95 9.55 2.26
N TYR A 270 23.00 8.27 2.58
CA TYR A 270 24.27 7.55 2.71
C TYR A 270 25.05 7.50 1.40
N LEU A 271 24.37 7.30 0.26
CA LEU A 271 25.00 7.35 -1.06
C LEU A 271 25.57 8.74 -1.35
N LEU A 272 24.81 9.81 -1.05
CA LEU A 272 25.29 11.18 -1.19
C LEU A 272 26.47 11.47 -0.29
N LEU A 273 26.43 11.05 0.97
CA LEU A 273 27.55 11.19 1.91
C LEU A 273 28.78 10.40 1.43
N ALA A 274 28.60 9.18 0.91
CA ALA A 274 29.70 8.42 0.34
C ALA A 274 30.35 9.10 -0.88
N VAL A 275 29.53 9.69 -1.76
CA VAL A 275 30.04 10.48 -2.89
C VAL A 275 30.80 11.70 -2.40
N VAL A 276 30.22 12.46 -1.44
CA VAL A 276 30.86 13.67 -0.90
C VAL A 276 32.18 13.31 -0.18
N THR A 277 32.17 12.25 0.65
CA THR A 277 33.39 11.81 1.32
C THR A 277 34.45 11.31 0.33
N GLY A 278 34.03 10.57 -0.72
CA GLY A 278 34.91 10.14 -1.80
C GLY A 278 35.55 11.31 -2.55
N THR A 279 34.74 12.34 -2.85
CA THR A 279 35.27 13.57 -3.51
C THR A 279 36.21 14.35 -2.61
N ILE A 280 35.92 14.46 -1.32
CA ILE A 280 36.81 15.11 -0.34
C ILE A 280 38.13 14.36 -0.23
N LEU A 281 38.10 13.01 -0.14
CA LEU A 281 39.29 12.18 -0.11
C LEU A 281 40.13 12.32 -1.38
N LEU A 282 39.47 12.41 -2.53
CA LEU A 282 40.14 12.61 -3.81
C LEU A 282 40.81 14.00 -3.89
N LEU A 283 40.10 15.06 -3.46
CA LEU A 283 40.65 16.41 -3.40
C LEU A 283 41.81 16.53 -2.40
N THR A 284 41.70 15.90 -1.22
CA THR A 284 42.79 15.88 -0.25
C THR A 284 43.96 15.08 -0.76
N GLY A 285 43.75 13.95 -1.45
CA GLY A 285 44.78 13.19 -2.14
C GLY A 285 45.54 14.03 -3.20
N ILE A 286 44.79 14.76 -4.01
CA ILE A 286 45.34 15.70 -5.00
C ILE A 286 46.15 16.82 -4.29
N LEU A 287 45.60 17.37 -3.20
CA LEU A 287 46.29 18.40 -2.42
C LEU A 287 47.60 17.88 -1.82
N VAL A 288 47.56 16.70 -1.19
CA VAL A 288 48.75 16.07 -0.63
C VAL A 288 49.80 15.75 -1.73
N PHE A 289 49.30 15.24 -2.87
CA PHE A 289 50.17 14.99 -4.01
C PHE A 289 50.81 16.29 -4.55
N THR A 290 50.05 17.36 -4.69
CA THR A 290 50.56 18.67 -5.15
C THR A 290 51.53 19.29 -4.13
N LEU A 291 51.25 19.12 -2.82
CA LEU A 291 52.16 19.58 -1.75
C LEU A 291 53.46 18.76 -1.75
N ARG A 292 53.41 17.45 -1.93
CA ARG A 292 54.60 16.61 -2.08
C ARG A 292 55.38 16.99 -3.33
N GLN A 293 54.74 17.20 -4.46
CA GLN A 293 55.40 17.69 -5.68
C GLN A 293 56.09 19.05 -5.46
N LYS A 294 55.39 20.00 -4.83
CA LYS A 294 55.99 21.30 -4.48
C LYS A 294 57.24 21.14 -3.58
N ARG A 295 57.23 20.21 -2.62
CA ARG A 295 58.42 19.94 -1.79
C ARG A 295 59.58 19.36 -2.61
N THR A 296 59.27 18.43 -3.51
CA THR A 296 60.31 17.82 -4.39
C THR A 296 60.87 18.84 -5.37
N ILE A 297 60.00 19.71 -5.94
CA ILE A 297 60.45 20.81 -6.81
C ILE A 297 61.33 21.82 -6.06
N LYS A 298 60.95 22.13 -4.79
CA LYS A 298 61.74 23.04 -3.95
C LYS A 298 63.11 22.45 -3.55
N GLN A 299 63.17 21.13 -3.31
CA GLN A 299 64.44 20.41 -3.09
C GLN A 299 65.33 20.39 -4.36
N LEU A 300 64.71 20.17 -5.53
CA LEU A 300 65.41 20.24 -6.79
C LEU A 300 65.92 21.67 -7.12
N GLN A 301 65.10 22.71 -6.80
CA GLN A 301 65.52 24.11 -6.97
C GLN A 301 66.72 24.49 -6.07
N THR A 302 66.79 23.95 -4.84
CA THR A 302 67.95 24.17 -3.98
C THR A 302 69.21 23.42 -4.44
N GLN A 303 69.02 22.32 -5.20
CA GLN A 303 70.15 21.60 -5.80
C GLN A 303 70.61 22.21 -7.13
N HIS A 304 69.76 22.94 -7.82
CA HIS A 304 70.10 23.56 -9.12
C HIS A 304 70.10 25.08 -9.07
N ALA A 305 70.53 25.71 -7.95
CA ALA A 305 70.62 27.14 -7.77
C ALA A 305 71.48 27.89 -8.81
N ASN A 306 72.19 27.13 -9.70
CA ASN A 306 73.05 27.73 -10.75
C ASN A 306 72.42 27.83 -12.14
N ASP A 307 71.09 27.46 -12.29
CA ASP A 307 70.48 27.45 -13.62
C ASP A 307 69.34 28.54 -13.72
N ASN A 308 69.76 29.78 -13.75
CA ASN A 308 68.86 30.95 -13.93
C ASN A 308 68.01 30.88 -15.20
N GLU A 309 68.47 30.21 -16.19
CA GLU A 309 67.78 30.07 -17.46
C GLU A 309 66.59 29.10 -17.37
N ARG A 310 66.70 28.02 -16.54
CA ARG A 310 65.62 27.06 -16.31
C ARG A 310 64.50 27.67 -15.45
N LEU A 311 64.79 28.64 -14.58
CA LEU A 311 63.77 29.33 -13.77
C LEU A 311 62.83 30.17 -14.63
N ARG A 312 63.30 30.76 -15.71
CA ARG A 312 62.46 31.50 -16.69
C ARG A 312 61.49 30.57 -17.42
N GLU A 313 62.02 29.45 -17.88
CA GLU A 313 61.19 28.44 -18.56
C GLU A 313 60.13 27.84 -17.62
N LEU A 314 60.47 27.63 -16.30
CA LEU A 314 59.55 27.12 -15.29
C LEU A 314 58.45 28.14 -14.99
N ASN A 315 58.77 29.46 -14.92
CA ASN A 315 57.79 30.50 -14.69
C ASN A 315 56.79 30.67 -15.87
N GLU A 316 57.26 30.49 -17.10
CA GLU A 316 56.33 30.47 -18.25
C GLU A 316 55.39 29.27 -18.22
N ARG A 317 55.89 28.07 -17.85
CA ARG A 317 55.06 26.86 -17.68
C ARG A 317 54.05 27.01 -16.54
N LEU A 318 54.44 27.60 -15.42
CA LEU A 318 53.54 27.87 -14.29
C LEU A 318 52.41 28.85 -14.66
N SER A 319 52.70 29.86 -15.48
CA SER A 319 51.67 30.79 -15.93
C SER A 319 50.64 30.15 -16.88
N VAL A 320 51.07 29.19 -17.70
CA VAL A 320 50.18 28.41 -18.57
C VAL A 320 49.30 27.45 -17.75
N ILE A 321 49.87 26.79 -16.74
CA ILE A 321 49.12 25.90 -15.86
C ILE A 321 48.05 26.64 -15.04
N ASN A 322 48.41 27.83 -14.53
CA ASN A 322 47.45 28.67 -13.80
C ASN A 322 46.27 29.10 -14.69
N ARG A 323 46.54 29.48 -15.95
CA ARG A 323 45.47 29.77 -16.91
C ARG A 323 44.54 28.54 -17.20
N GLN A 324 45.15 27.39 -17.31
CA GLN A 324 44.35 26.16 -17.49
C GLN A 324 43.53 25.83 -16.25
N GLN A 325 44.09 26.07 -15.06
CA GLN A 325 43.40 25.82 -13.78
C GLN A 325 42.23 26.80 -13.55
N GLU A 326 42.36 28.05 -13.97
CA GLU A 326 41.24 29.00 -13.97
C GLU A 326 40.10 28.57 -14.90
N THR A 327 40.44 28.03 -16.08
CA THR A 327 39.45 27.55 -17.04
C THR A 327 38.68 26.32 -16.47
N ILE A 328 39.42 25.38 -15.86
CA ILE A 328 38.83 24.20 -15.24
C ILE A 328 37.97 24.56 -14.02
N ASN A 329 38.40 25.52 -13.19
CA ASN A 329 37.62 25.98 -12.04
C ASN A 329 36.32 26.67 -12.49
N ASP A 330 36.33 27.40 -13.57
CA ASP A 330 35.14 28.06 -14.14
C ASP A 330 34.14 26.96 -14.67
N GLU A 331 34.64 25.95 -15.34
CA GLU A 331 33.81 24.82 -15.79
C GLU A 331 33.20 24.02 -14.61
N LEU A 332 33.98 23.76 -13.58
CA LEU A 332 33.53 23.07 -12.35
C LEU A 332 32.46 23.88 -11.61
N SER A 333 32.65 25.20 -11.54
CA SER A 333 31.68 26.13 -10.93
C SER A 333 30.37 26.15 -11.71
N LYS A 334 30.40 26.14 -13.04
CA LYS A 334 29.21 26.09 -13.91
C LYS A 334 28.48 24.72 -13.72
N ALA A 335 29.22 23.62 -13.67
CA ALA A 335 28.64 22.29 -13.45
C ALA A 335 27.97 22.14 -12.07
N ASN A 336 28.57 22.70 -11.01
CA ASN A 336 27.99 22.75 -9.66
C ASN A 336 26.70 23.58 -9.61
N THR A 337 26.66 24.69 -10.30
CA THR A 337 25.47 25.55 -10.37
C THR A 337 24.28 24.85 -11.03
N VAL A 338 24.54 24.08 -12.07
CA VAL A 338 23.52 23.24 -12.74
C VAL A 338 23.00 22.16 -11.79
N LYS A 339 23.90 21.48 -11.10
CA LYS A 339 23.58 20.43 -10.11
C LYS A 339 22.69 20.97 -8.98
N ASP A 340 23.02 22.15 -8.43
CA ASP A 340 22.26 22.77 -7.33
C ASP A 340 20.85 23.21 -7.78
N LYS A 341 20.73 23.70 -9.00
CA LYS A 341 19.41 24.00 -9.60
C LYS A 341 18.58 22.71 -9.73
N TYR A 342 19.19 21.60 -10.16
CA TYR A 342 18.52 20.33 -10.34
C TYR A 342 18.00 19.76 -9.01
N ILE A 343 18.85 19.74 -7.97
CA ILE A 343 18.47 19.25 -6.63
C ILE A 343 17.32 20.07 -6.04
N ARG A 344 17.41 21.39 -6.12
CA ARG A 344 16.36 22.29 -5.60
C ARG A 344 15.02 22.04 -6.29
N HIS A 345 15.05 21.85 -7.59
CA HIS A 345 13.84 21.64 -8.37
C HIS A 345 13.21 20.29 -8.08
N TYR A 346 14.02 19.23 -7.94
CA TYR A 346 13.54 17.90 -7.55
C TYR A 346 12.87 17.91 -6.16
N MET A 347 13.43 18.65 -5.21
CA MET A 347 12.82 18.84 -3.88
C MET A 347 11.47 19.56 -3.95
N GLN A 348 11.35 20.58 -4.81
CA GLN A 348 10.08 21.28 -5.04
C GLN A 348 9.05 20.36 -5.67
N LEU A 349 9.42 19.55 -6.66
CA LEU A 349 8.55 18.60 -7.34
C LEU A 349 8.03 17.53 -6.35
N SER A 350 8.92 16.99 -5.52
CA SER A 350 8.56 16.01 -4.49
C SER A 350 7.56 16.59 -3.48
N THR A 351 7.78 17.80 -3.02
CA THR A 351 6.87 18.50 -2.09
C THR A 351 5.50 18.75 -2.72
N LEU A 352 5.47 19.08 -4.00
CA LEU A 352 4.24 19.31 -4.75
C LEU A 352 3.42 18.00 -4.88
N TYR A 353 4.10 16.88 -5.12
CA TYR A 353 3.45 15.56 -5.18
C TYR A 353 2.90 15.11 -3.83
N ILE A 354 3.65 15.31 -2.74
CA ILE A 354 3.18 15.01 -1.38
C ILE A 354 1.92 15.82 -1.07
N ASN A 355 1.92 17.12 -1.40
CA ASN A 355 0.77 17.98 -1.20
C ASN A 355 -0.43 17.60 -2.10
N LYS A 356 -0.19 17.12 -3.32
CA LYS A 356 -1.25 16.60 -4.21
C LYS A 356 -1.88 15.32 -3.63
N LEU A 357 -1.08 14.37 -3.17
CA LEU A 357 -1.56 13.14 -2.52
C LEU A 357 -2.40 13.46 -1.28
N GLU A 358 -1.97 14.42 -0.47
CA GLU A 358 -2.73 14.84 0.72
C GLU A 358 -4.07 15.49 0.33
N ARG A 359 -4.08 16.37 -0.68
CA ARG A 359 -5.35 16.94 -1.21
C ARG A 359 -6.26 15.86 -1.77
N PHE A 360 -5.73 14.91 -2.51
CA PHE A 360 -6.49 13.79 -3.04
C PHE A 360 -7.09 12.94 -1.92
N ARG A 361 -6.31 12.64 -0.88
CA ARG A 361 -6.80 11.96 0.33
C ARG A 361 -7.95 12.72 0.99
N VAL A 362 -7.79 14.03 1.19
CA VAL A 362 -8.81 14.90 1.79
C VAL A 362 -10.06 14.98 0.90
N GLN A 363 -9.90 15.05 -0.41
CA GLN A 363 -11.00 15.06 -1.35
C GLN A 363 -11.79 13.76 -1.33
N LEU A 364 -11.11 12.60 -1.31
CA LEU A 364 -11.75 11.30 -1.15
C LEU A 364 -12.56 11.22 0.15
N PHE A 365 -11.97 11.67 1.25
CA PHE A 365 -12.64 11.72 2.56
C PHE A 365 -13.87 12.64 2.55
N LYS A 366 -13.76 13.81 1.90
CA LYS A 366 -14.88 14.76 1.74
C LYS A 366 -15.98 14.20 0.87
N THR A 367 -15.62 13.59 -0.25
CA THR A 367 -16.59 12.95 -1.16
C THR A 367 -17.31 11.79 -0.47
N PHE A 368 -16.57 10.99 0.31
CA PHE A 368 -17.16 9.91 1.11
C PHE A 368 -18.16 10.43 2.15
N ASN A 369 -17.78 11.44 2.93
CA ASN A 369 -18.61 11.96 4.02
C ASN A 369 -19.83 12.75 3.54
N THR A 370 -19.76 13.39 2.35
CA THR A 370 -20.85 14.24 1.82
C THR A 370 -21.77 13.53 0.84
N HIS A 371 -21.29 12.53 0.13
CA HIS A 371 -22.03 11.93 -0.99
C HIS A 371 -22.08 10.39 -0.97
N GLY A 372 -21.50 9.77 0.07
CA GLY A 372 -21.50 8.32 0.25
C GLY A 372 -20.57 7.56 -0.69
N LEU A 373 -20.57 6.24 -0.51
CA LEU A 373 -19.65 5.32 -1.16
C LEU A 373 -19.79 5.25 -2.69
N ASP A 374 -21.03 5.30 -3.19
CA ASP A 374 -21.29 5.16 -4.63
C ASP A 374 -20.72 6.29 -5.48
N ARG A 375 -20.67 7.49 -4.93
CA ARG A 375 -20.08 8.63 -5.63
C ARG A 375 -18.56 8.60 -5.56
N LEU A 376 -18.01 8.19 -4.43
CA LEU A 376 -16.58 7.96 -4.27
C LEU A 376 -16.06 6.93 -5.28
N LEU A 377 -16.77 5.81 -5.43
CA LEU A 377 -16.39 4.76 -6.38
C LEU A 377 -16.49 5.20 -7.84
N ARG A 378 -17.47 6.03 -8.19
CA ARG A 378 -17.57 6.62 -9.52
C ARG A 378 -16.41 7.57 -9.81
N GLU A 379 -16.02 8.37 -8.84
CA GLU A 379 -14.90 9.31 -8.96
C GLU A 379 -13.56 8.57 -9.08
N LEU A 380 -13.36 7.50 -8.30
CA LEU A 380 -12.17 6.62 -8.38
C LEU A 380 -12.11 5.80 -9.69
N ARG A 381 -13.25 5.42 -10.26
CA ARG A 381 -13.32 4.71 -11.55
C ARG A 381 -13.23 5.62 -12.77
N SER A 382 -13.29 6.93 -12.59
CA SER A 382 -13.26 7.87 -13.70
C SER A 382 -11.84 7.98 -14.28
N PRO A 383 -11.62 7.54 -15.52
CA PRO A 383 -10.31 7.65 -16.18
C PRO A 383 -9.86 9.10 -16.36
N SER A 384 -10.81 10.05 -16.34
CA SER A 384 -10.58 11.46 -16.62
C SER A 384 -9.75 12.20 -15.55
N SER A 385 -9.67 11.64 -14.34
CA SER A 385 -8.86 12.21 -13.26
C SER A 385 -7.37 11.87 -13.46
N THR A 386 -7.10 10.60 -13.74
CA THR A 386 -5.73 10.09 -13.92
C THR A 386 -5.09 10.66 -15.19
N GLU A 387 -5.86 10.77 -16.27
CA GLU A 387 -5.38 11.30 -17.55
C GLU A 387 -5.03 12.80 -17.48
N ARG A 388 -5.79 13.58 -16.69
CA ARG A 388 -5.46 14.99 -16.39
C ARG A 388 -4.17 15.14 -15.59
N GLU A 389 -3.97 14.26 -14.60
CA GLU A 389 -2.75 14.28 -13.78
C GLU A 389 -1.50 13.89 -14.58
N TYR A 390 -1.61 12.88 -15.45
CA TYR A 390 -0.51 12.53 -16.37
C TYR A 390 -0.18 13.68 -17.32
N LYS A 391 -1.19 14.34 -17.90
CA LYS A 391 -0.95 15.52 -18.76
C LYS A 391 -0.30 16.68 -17.99
N ALA A 392 -0.73 16.91 -16.75
CA ALA A 392 -0.11 17.94 -15.89
C ALA A 392 1.34 17.59 -15.54
N PHE A 393 1.61 16.34 -15.18
CA PHE A 393 2.97 15.86 -14.91
C PHE A 393 3.90 16.06 -16.09
N PHE A 394 3.48 15.62 -17.28
CA PHE A 394 4.33 15.75 -18.47
C PHE A 394 4.53 17.21 -18.91
N ASN A 395 3.52 18.06 -18.76
CA ASN A 395 3.72 19.50 -19.02
C ASN A 395 4.73 20.14 -18.06
N GLU A 396 4.70 19.74 -16.79
CA GLU A 396 5.65 20.24 -15.78
C GLU A 396 7.08 19.70 -16.04
N PHE A 397 7.19 18.41 -16.34
CA PHE A 397 8.44 17.80 -16.77
C PHE A 397 9.04 18.52 -17.99
N ASP A 398 8.25 18.73 -19.06
CA ASP A 398 8.70 19.44 -20.26
C ASP A 398 9.23 20.85 -19.93
N THR A 399 8.47 21.58 -19.11
CA THR A 399 8.84 22.97 -18.71
C THR A 399 10.15 23.00 -17.95
N VAL A 400 10.33 22.08 -17.02
CA VAL A 400 11.53 21.97 -16.18
C VAL A 400 12.71 21.53 -16.98
N PHE A 401 12.56 20.46 -17.74
CA PHE A 401 13.64 19.92 -18.54
C PHE A 401 14.16 20.93 -19.56
N LEU A 402 13.25 21.62 -20.26
CA LEU A 402 13.62 22.63 -21.24
C LEU A 402 14.18 23.89 -20.61
N SER A 403 13.84 24.20 -19.34
CA SER A 403 14.51 25.30 -18.60
C SER A 403 15.96 24.98 -18.25
N ILE A 404 16.29 23.70 -18.09
CA ILE A 404 17.65 23.21 -17.81
C ILE A 404 18.44 23.01 -19.12
N TYR A 405 17.76 22.53 -20.15
CA TYR A 405 18.33 22.25 -21.45
C TYR A 405 17.55 22.97 -22.56
N PRO A 406 17.68 24.32 -22.69
CA PRO A 406 16.88 25.09 -23.65
C PRO A 406 17.12 24.68 -25.09
N ASP A 407 18.36 24.27 -25.42
CA ASP A 407 18.75 23.90 -26.79
C ASP A 407 18.50 22.41 -27.10
N PHE A 408 17.90 21.66 -26.18
CA PHE A 408 17.72 20.19 -26.33
C PHE A 408 16.95 19.82 -27.60
N ILE A 409 15.85 20.51 -27.88
CA ILE A 409 15.02 20.24 -29.06
C ILE A 409 15.82 20.49 -30.34
N GLU A 410 16.60 21.57 -30.37
CA GLU A 410 17.44 21.90 -31.53
C GLU A 410 18.55 20.86 -31.73
N GLN A 411 19.21 20.46 -30.64
CA GLN A 411 20.27 19.45 -30.69
C GLN A 411 19.75 18.10 -31.18
N VAL A 412 18.58 17.66 -30.70
CA VAL A 412 18.00 16.39 -31.16
C VAL A 412 17.50 16.51 -32.60
N ASN A 413 16.84 17.61 -32.95
CA ASN A 413 16.38 17.86 -34.33
C ASN A 413 17.51 17.87 -35.33
N ALA A 414 18.70 18.29 -34.93
CA ALA A 414 19.88 18.27 -35.81
C ALA A 414 20.33 16.84 -36.17
N LEU A 415 19.98 15.85 -35.35
CA LEU A 415 20.30 14.44 -35.55
C LEU A 415 19.22 13.67 -36.34
N LEU A 416 18.01 14.26 -36.52
CA LEU A 416 16.85 13.61 -37.09
C LEU A 416 16.60 14.06 -38.56
N HIS A 417 15.99 13.18 -39.35
CA HIS A 417 15.51 13.53 -40.68
C HIS A 417 14.41 14.59 -40.63
N GLU A 418 14.24 15.40 -41.68
CA GLU A 418 13.28 16.53 -41.68
C GLU A 418 11.83 16.14 -41.36
N THR A 419 11.43 14.91 -41.72
CA THR A 419 10.08 14.38 -41.44
C THR A 419 9.83 14.01 -39.99
N GLU A 420 10.89 13.80 -39.19
CA GLU A 420 10.84 13.34 -37.79
C GLU A 420 11.12 14.46 -36.80
N ARG A 421 11.44 15.67 -37.27
CA ARG A 421 11.75 16.85 -36.43
C ARG A 421 10.56 17.36 -35.69
N LEU A 422 10.75 17.62 -34.40
CA LEU A 422 9.73 18.22 -33.54
C LEU A 422 9.59 19.71 -33.84
N LYS A 423 8.41 20.12 -34.35
CA LYS A 423 8.08 21.52 -34.67
C LYS A 423 7.39 22.26 -33.50
N SER A 424 7.10 21.56 -32.43
CA SER A 424 6.42 22.09 -31.25
C SER A 424 7.43 22.50 -30.16
N PRO A 425 7.18 23.55 -29.39
CA PRO A 425 7.99 23.89 -28.22
C PRO A 425 7.79 22.93 -27.02
N LYS A 426 6.89 21.93 -27.14
CA LYS A 426 6.63 20.89 -26.13
C LYS A 426 7.16 19.57 -26.62
N LEU A 427 7.74 18.79 -25.70
CA LEU A 427 8.23 17.45 -26.01
C LEU A 427 7.07 16.50 -26.33
N ASN A 428 7.23 15.68 -27.39
CA ASN A 428 6.40 14.51 -27.61
C ASN A 428 6.97 13.32 -26.82
N THR A 429 6.29 12.18 -26.86
CA THR A 429 6.69 10.98 -26.11
C THR A 429 8.10 10.53 -26.43
N GLU A 430 8.52 10.58 -27.70
CA GLU A 430 9.85 10.18 -28.16
C GLU A 430 10.93 11.11 -27.63
N PHE A 431 10.69 12.42 -27.70
CA PHE A 431 11.63 13.42 -27.15
C PHE A 431 11.71 13.39 -25.63
N ARG A 432 10.61 13.02 -24.91
CA ARG A 432 10.66 12.78 -23.47
C ARG A 432 11.50 11.56 -23.11
N LEU A 433 11.41 10.48 -23.87
CA LEU A 433 12.30 9.32 -23.70
C LEU A 433 13.77 9.71 -23.85
N LEU A 434 14.10 10.49 -24.88
CA LEU A 434 15.46 11.02 -25.07
C LEU A 434 15.87 11.96 -23.94
N ALA A 435 14.94 12.75 -23.43
CA ALA A 435 15.18 13.64 -22.29
C ALA A 435 15.49 12.83 -20.99
N VAL A 436 14.77 11.74 -20.75
CA VAL A 436 14.99 10.84 -19.60
C VAL A 436 16.37 10.15 -19.74
N ILE A 437 16.74 9.72 -20.94
CA ILE A 437 18.08 9.17 -21.22
C ILE A 437 19.16 10.24 -20.99
N ARG A 438 18.92 11.49 -21.42
CA ARG A 438 19.82 12.64 -21.19
C ARG A 438 20.02 12.92 -19.70
N LEU A 439 19.02 12.66 -18.85
CA LEU A 439 19.10 12.77 -17.41
C LEU A 439 19.85 11.60 -16.75
N GLY A 440 20.32 10.63 -17.53
CA GLY A 440 21.10 9.49 -17.05
C GLY A 440 20.25 8.27 -16.63
N ILE A 441 18.96 8.27 -16.93
CA ILE A 441 18.09 7.11 -16.70
C ILE A 441 18.17 6.23 -17.97
N THR A 442 18.92 5.15 -17.88
CA THR A 442 19.17 4.24 -19.01
C THR A 442 18.54 2.86 -18.84
N ASP A 443 17.93 2.60 -17.67
CA ASP A 443 17.26 1.35 -17.38
C ASP A 443 15.89 1.30 -18.09
N ASN A 444 15.73 0.33 -18.98
CA ASN A 444 14.50 0.12 -19.76
C ASN A 444 13.26 -0.07 -18.87
N ALA A 445 13.38 -0.68 -17.69
CA ALA A 445 12.27 -0.86 -16.75
C ALA A 445 11.84 0.47 -16.10
N GLN A 446 12.80 1.35 -15.82
CA GLN A 446 12.52 2.71 -15.29
C GLN A 446 11.97 3.62 -16.40
N ILE A 447 12.50 3.52 -17.62
CA ILE A 447 12.02 4.29 -18.78
C ILE A 447 10.58 3.91 -19.14
N ALA A 448 10.21 2.64 -19.01
CA ALA A 448 8.85 2.16 -19.28
C ALA A 448 7.81 2.59 -18.21
N GLN A 449 8.26 3.10 -17.07
CA GLN A 449 7.37 3.65 -16.01
C GLN A 449 7.08 5.14 -16.22
N PHE A 450 7.81 5.80 -17.10
CA PHE A 450 7.64 7.19 -17.52
C PHE A 450 6.73 7.31 -18.74
#